data_1105508ff57b3dfcc8cb8b073d2252bb
#
_entry.id   1105508ff57b3dfcc8cb8b073d2252bb
#
_cell.length_a   1.000
_cell.length_b   1.000
_cell.length_c   1.000
_cell.angle_alpha   90.00
_cell.angle_beta   90.00
_cell.angle_gamma   90.00
#
_symmetry.space_group_name_H-M   'P 1'
#
loop_
_entity.id
_entity.type
_entity.pdbx_description
1 polymer ?
#
loop_
_entity_poly.entity_id
_entity_poly.type
_entity_poly.pdbx_seq_one_letter_code
_entity_poly.pdbx_strand_id
1 'polypeptide(L)'
;MRHYLLVFAACATLAANSYGQRRPEDELKVPDPEAVTVEASDGVPIRCSFYPGGFIETPTDKKDKPKVEKKPGKEVVPIILLHGWEGRRRDFDELASNLQKRGHAVMVPDLRGHGDSNKVTLPNGETKDIERDRMRSTDLAGMLLDVEAVKKFLFEKNNAGELNIELLCVGGADVGAIVAVNWAAYDWSRRQLPAFKQGRDVKALVLVSPEASFKGYSLTTALNHPVIQKTLSVMIIVGEDDRSAAREAKTIHSRLERLRDAPTDPKDADLVYIKPNTTLQGTQLINVPGLPLRDYIGFFIEQRLVRKSSEFPWTQRTSPL
;
A
#
# COMPACT_ATOMS: atom_id res chain seq x y z
N MET A 1 81.35 -51.84 -11.18
CA MET A 1 80.05 -52.31 -11.62
C MET A 1 79.02 -51.67 -10.70
N ARG A 2 78.10 -50.90 -11.24
CA ARG A 2 77.35 -49.84 -10.54
C ARG A 2 76.13 -50.43 -9.84
N HIS A 3 76.02 -50.12 -8.53
CA HIS A 3 74.88 -50.41 -7.72
C HIS A 3 73.91 -49.24 -7.89
N TYR A 4 72.63 -49.54 -8.26
CA TYR A 4 71.56 -48.58 -8.22
C TYR A 4 70.69 -48.82 -6.97
N LEU A 5 70.74 -47.86 -6.08
CA LEU A 5 69.86 -47.79 -4.92
C LEU A 5 68.50 -47.24 -5.37
N LEU A 6 67.45 -47.99 -5.18
CA LEU A 6 66.06 -47.54 -5.34
C LEU A 6 65.58 -46.97 -4.01
N VAL A 7 65.31 -45.69 -4.02
CA VAL A 7 64.67 -45.00 -2.90
C VAL A 7 63.13 -44.97 -3.13
N PHE A 8 62.41 -45.71 -2.27
CA PHE A 8 60.94 -45.61 -2.22
C PHE A 8 60.55 -44.35 -1.45
N ALA A 9 59.95 -43.35 -2.12
CA ALA A 9 59.35 -42.24 -1.49
C ALA A 9 57.87 -42.60 -1.20
N ALA A 10 57.52 -42.76 0.07
CA ALA A 10 56.09 -42.89 0.53
C ALA A 10 55.43 -41.54 0.51
N CYS A 11 54.49 -41.31 -0.46
CA CYS A 11 53.58 -40.19 -0.45
C CYS A 11 52.47 -40.48 0.55
N ALA A 12 52.55 -39.86 1.73
CA ALA A 12 51.43 -39.79 2.65
C ALA A 12 50.44 -38.71 2.15
N THR A 13 49.33 -39.11 1.53
CA THR A 13 48.21 -38.21 1.19
C THR A 13 47.45 -37.85 2.46
N LEU A 14 47.72 -36.67 2.97
CA LEU A 14 46.88 -36.02 3.97
C LEU A 14 45.56 -35.66 3.32
N ALA A 15 44.51 -36.46 3.56
CA ALA A 15 43.15 -36.09 3.29
C ALA A 15 42.76 -34.93 4.23
N ALA A 16 42.88 -33.69 3.76
CA ALA A 16 42.30 -32.53 4.43
C ALA A 16 40.78 -32.64 4.32
N ASN A 17 40.16 -33.06 5.42
CA ASN A 17 38.72 -32.85 5.60
C ASN A 17 38.46 -31.35 5.58
N SER A 18 38.13 -30.81 4.41
CA SER A 18 37.52 -29.49 4.31
C SER A 18 36.12 -29.58 4.93
N TYR A 19 36.03 -29.35 6.23
CA TYR A 19 34.79 -28.90 6.83
C TYR A 19 34.45 -27.57 6.12
N GLY A 20 33.56 -27.64 5.14
CA GLY A 20 32.98 -26.46 4.54
C GLY A 20 32.38 -25.63 5.69
N GLN A 21 33.04 -24.54 6.02
CA GLN A 21 32.41 -23.49 6.81
C GLN A 21 31.15 -23.11 6.04
N ARG A 22 29.97 -23.54 6.54
CA ARG A 22 28.70 -22.94 6.12
C ARG A 22 28.89 -21.43 6.32
N ARG A 23 28.88 -20.68 5.23
CA ARG A 23 28.69 -19.22 5.32
C ARG A 23 27.51 -19.03 6.24
N PRO A 24 27.52 -18.06 7.18
CA PRO A 24 26.32 -17.70 7.90
C PRO A 24 25.25 -17.51 6.83
N GLU A 25 24.16 -18.30 6.86
CA GLU A 25 23.00 -18.05 6.03
C GLU A 25 22.66 -16.61 6.30
N ASP A 26 22.65 -15.75 5.26
CA ASP A 26 22.31 -14.35 5.40
C ASP A 26 20.95 -14.31 6.07
N GLU A 27 20.91 -13.87 7.33
CA GLU A 27 19.73 -13.85 8.16
C GLU A 27 18.66 -13.03 7.42
N LEU A 28 17.57 -13.68 7.03
CA LEU A 28 16.50 -13.04 6.28
C LEU A 28 15.93 -11.88 7.09
N LYS A 29 15.89 -10.70 6.50
CA LYS A 29 15.40 -9.47 7.14
C LYS A 29 14.31 -8.84 6.28
N VAL A 30 13.39 -8.14 6.93
CA VAL A 30 12.47 -7.24 6.24
C VAL A 30 13.30 -6.12 5.61
N PRO A 31 13.16 -5.84 4.29
CA PRO A 31 13.95 -4.80 3.62
C PRO A 31 13.63 -3.40 4.15
N ASP A 32 14.60 -2.52 4.08
CA ASP A 32 14.35 -1.09 4.32
C ASP A 32 13.47 -0.48 3.22
N PRO A 33 12.71 0.58 3.52
CA PRO A 33 11.93 1.30 2.52
C PRO A 33 12.81 1.89 1.43
N GLU A 34 12.36 1.80 0.18
CA GLU A 34 13.02 2.35 -1.00
C GLU A 34 12.45 3.74 -1.33
N ALA A 35 13.32 4.72 -1.57
CA ALA A 35 12.91 6.00 -2.13
C ALA A 35 12.68 5.86 -3.63
N VAL A 36 11.45 6.09 -4.09
CA VAL A 36 11.04 5.95 -5.48
C VAL A 36 10.48 7.29 -5.99
N THR A 37 10.75 7.61 -7.26
CA THR A 37 10.08 8.71 -7.95
C THR A 37 9.32 8.15 -9.13
N VAL A 38 8.02 8.43 -9.19
CA VAL A 38 7.19 8.14 -10.34
C VAL A 38 6.74 9.44 -11.00
N GLU A 39 6.52 9.44 -12.30
CA GLU A 39 6.09 10.63 -13.03
C GLU A 39 4.61 10.52 -13.37
N ALA A 40 3.83 11.48 -12.93
CA ALA A 40 2.43 11.62 -13.33
C ALA A 40 2.35 12.01 -14.82
N SER A 41 1.27 11.65 -15.50
CA SER A 41 1.11 11.87 -16.94
C SER A 41 1.14 13.35 -17.37
N ASP A 42 1.00 14.27 -16.43
CA ASP A 42 1.10 15.71 -16.61
C ASP A 42 2.49 16.27 -16.21
N GLY A 43 3.50 15.40 -16.05
CA GLY A 43 4.89 15.77 -15.81
C GLY A 43 5.22 16.12 -14.35
N VAL A 44 4.32 15.85 -13.40
CA VAL A 44 4.62 16.07 -11.98
C VAL A 44 5.40 14.86 -11.41
N PRO A 45 6.64 15.06 -10.92
CA PRO A 45 7.39 14.00 -10.26
C PRO A 45 6.85 13.76 -8.86
N ILE A 46 6.35 12.57 -8.61
CA ILE A 46 5.79 12.14 -7.33
C ILE A 46 6.83 11.34 -6.56
N ARG A 47 7.23 11.85 -5.41
CA ARG A 47 8.18 11.21 -4.50
C ARG A 47 7.45 10.24 -3.59
N CYS A 48 7.93 9.03 -3.52
CA CYS A 48 7.28 7.94 -2.80
C CYS A 48 8.26 7.22 -1.88
N SER A 49 7.73 6.62 -0.82
CA SER A 49 8.38 5.56 -0.06
C SER A 49 7.74 4.23 -0.44
N PHE A 50 8.53 3.30 -0.97
CA PHE A 50 8.08 1.95 -1.27
C PHE A 50 8.62 0.98 -0.22
N TYR A 51 7.74 0.23 0.40
CA TYR A 51 8.03 -0.82 1.38
C TYR A 51 7.83 -2.16 0.67
N PRO A 52 8.91 -2.85 0.25
CA PRO A 52 8.79 -4.13 -0.46
C PRO A 52 8.10 -5.18 0.40
N GLY A 53 7.13 -5.89 -0.18
CA GLY A 53 6.39 -6.96 0.51
C GLY A 53 7.06 -8.33 0.40
N GLY A 54 6.33 -9.36 0.83
CA GLY A 54 6.80 -10.75 0.73
C GLY A 54 7.65 -11.21 1.90
N PHE A 55 7.67 -10.48 3.02
CA PHE A 55 8.41 -10.81 4.24
C PHE A 55 7.47 -10.73 5.44
N ILE A 56 7.24 -11.85 6.13
CA ILE A 56 6.41 -11.91 7.33
C ILE A 56 7.33 -11.99 8.54
N GLU A 57 7.24 -10.98 9.41
CA GLU A 57 7.95 -10.92 10.68
C GLU A 57 7.05 -11.44 11.80
N THR A 58 7.42 -12.56 12.41
CA THR A 58 6.71 -13.13 13.57
C THR A 58 7.45 -12.73 14.84
N PRO A 59 6.80 -12.01 15.78
CA PRO A 59 7.38 -11.73 17.08
C PRO A 59 7.74 -13.03 17.80
N THR A 60 8.93 -13.07 18.39
CA THR A 60 9.39 -14.14 19.28
C THR A 60 9.44 -13.65 20.72
N ASP A 61 9.66 -14.53 21.67
CA ASP A 61 9.84 -14.14 23.06
C ASP A 61 10.97 -13.12 23.22
N LYS A 62 10.85 -12.23 24.22
CA LYS A 62 11.66 -11.00 24.42
C LYS A 62 13.20 -11.13 24.33
N LYS A 63 13.74 -12.33 24.22
CA LYS A 63 15.20 -12.59 24.12
C LYS A 63 15.66 -13.00 22.75
N ASP A 64 14.77 -13.44 21.87
CA ASP A 64 15.11 -13.92 20.54
C ASP A 64 14.80 -12.89 19.48
N LYS A 65 15.59 -12.87 18.40
CA LYS A 65 15.29 -12.03 17.24
C LYS A 65 13.99 -12.49 16.59
N PRO A 66 13.19 -11.56 16.05
CA PRO A 66 11.97 -11.92 15.35
C PRO A 66 12.31 -12.86 14.17
N LYS A 67 11.46 -13.86 13.98
CA LYS A 67 11.58 -14.77 12.85
C LYS A 67 11.00 -14.13 11.61
N VAL A 68 11.77 -14.09 10.52
CA VAL A 68 11.30 -13.60 9.21
C VAL A 68 11.13 -14.76 8.26
N GLU A 69 9.97 -14.85 7.63
CA GLU A 69 9.62 -15.85 6.62
C GLU A 69 9.32 -15.16 5.28
N LYS A 70 9.65 -15.84 4.18
CA LYS A 70 9.36 -15.32 2.83
C LYS A 70 8.00 -15.81 2.36
N LYS A 71 7.17 -14.88 1.90
CA LYS A 71 5.88 -15.13 1.27
C LYS A 71 6.02 -15.09 -0.26
N PRO A 72 5.32 -15.95 -1.03
CA PRO A 72 5.33 -15.87 -2.49
C PRO A 72 4.83 -14.50 -2.98
N GLY A 73 5.54 -13.86 -3.92
CA GLY A 73 5.18 -12.53 -4.40
C GLY A 73 3.76 -12.45 -4.95
N LYS A 74 3.29 -13.48 -5.64
CA LYS A 74 1.91 -13.56 -6.17
C LYS A 74 0.80 -13.56 -5.11
N GLU A 75 1.15 -13.67 -3.85
CA GLU A 75 0.23 -13.58 -2.70
C GLU A 75 0.39 -12.26 -1.94
N VAL A 76 1.35 -11.43 -2.33
CA VAL A 76 1.60 -10.14 -1.70
C VAL A 76 0.53 -9.13 -2.10
N VAL A 77 -0.15 -8.56 -1.11
CA VAL A 77 -1.16 -7.52 -1.31
C VAL A 77 -0.46 -6.17 -1.47
N PRO A 78 -0.65 -5.44 -2.59
CA PRO A 78 -0.21 -4.05 -2.72
C PRO A 78 -1.17 -3.09 -2.03
N ILE A 79 -0.61 -2.10 -1.35
CA ILE A 79 -1.36 -1.07 -0.61
C ILE A 79 -0.83 0.30 -1.00
N ILE A 80 -1.70 1.24 -1.33
CA ILE A 80 -1.38 2.66 -1.53
C ILE A 80 -1.93 3.43 -0.34
N LEU A 81 -1.12 4.28 0.31
CA LEU A 81 -1.54 5.12 1.43
C LEU A 81 -1.40 6.60 1.08
N LEU A 82 -2.49 7.36 1.14
CA LEU A 82 -2.60 8.76 0.73
C LEU A 82 -2.81 9.66 1.95
N HIS A 83 -1.88 10.57 2.19
CA HIS A 83 -1.89 11.47 3.36
C HIS A 83 -2.97 12.57 3.27
N GLY A 84 -3.24 13.24 4.40
CA GLY A 84 -4.11 14.41 4.50
C GLY A 84 -3.50 15.69 3.90
N TRP A 85 -4.27 16.80 3.94
CA TRP A 85 -3.89 18.05 3.30
C TRP A 85 -2.56 18.65 3.77
N GLU A 86 -2.29 18.62 5.06
CA GLU A 86 -1.03 19.14 5.61
C GLU A 86 0.03 18.06 5.82
N GLY A 87 -0.29 16.83 5.36
CA GLY A 87 0.51 15.65 5.55
C GLY A 87 1.61 15.46 4.50
N ARG A 88 2.31 14.37 4.68
CA ARG A 88 3.36 13.88 3.79
C ARG A 88 3.50 12.37 3.93
N ARG A 89 4.23 11.72 3.02
CA ARG A 89 4.41 10.26 3.02
C ARG A 89 4.89 9.68 4.37
N ARG A 90 5.76 10.41 5.08
CA ARG A 90 6.32 9.96 6.37
C ARG A 90 5.30 9.81 7.49
N ASP A 91 4.14 10.45 7.37
CA ASP A 91 3.08 10.34 8.38
C ASP A 91 2.49 8.93 8.45
N PHE A 92 2.75 8.10 7.43
CA PHE A 92 2.37 6.70 7.38
C PHE A 92 3.50 5.70 7.65
N ASP A 93 4.73 6.15 7.99
CA ASP A 93 5.89 5.25 8.13
C ASP A 93 5.61 4.10 9.12
N GLU A 94 4.96 4.36 10.25
CA GLU A 94 4.64 3.34 11.23
C GLU A 94 3.59 2.34 10.74
N LEU A 95 2.52 2.82 10.07
CA LEU A 95 1.52 1.93 9.48
C LEU A 95 2.11 1.12 8.34
N ALA A 96 2.87 1.76 7.45
CA ALA A 96 3.49 1.11 6.30
C ALA A 96 4.48 0.02 6.74
N SER A 97 5.31 0.30 7.75
CA SER A 97 6.21 -0.69 8.34
C SER A 97 5.44 -1.86 9.00
N ASN A 98 4.36 -1.57 9.73
CA ASN A 98 3.51 -2.63 10.32
C ASN A 98 2.90 -3.54 9.24
N LEU A 99 2.40 -2.96 8.14
CA LEU A 99 1.82 -3.70 7.03
C LEU A 99 2.89 -4.49 6.25
N GLN A 100 4.08 -3.90 6.05
CA GLN A 100 5.22 -4.59 5.41
C GLN A 100 5.62 -5.85 6.20
N LYS A 101 5.72 -5.75 7.52
CA LYS A 101 6.03 -6.88 8.42
C LYS A 101 4.98 -7.99 8.41
N ARG A 102 3.78 -7.69 7.93
CA ARG A 102 2.70 -8.65 7.65
C ARG A 102 2.78 -9.25 6.25
N GLY A 103 3.81 -8.92 5.49
CA GLY A 103 4.05 -9.43 4.14
C GLY A 103 3.40 -8.63 3.01
N HIS A 104 2.85 -7.44 3.28
CA HIS A 104 2.24 -6.59 2.27
C HIS A 104 3.28 -5.66 1.63
N ALA A 105 3.09 -5.29 0.35
CA ALA A 105 3.85 -4.23 -0.30
C ALA A 105 3.11 -2.89 -0.10
N VAL A 106 3.79 -1.86 0.38
CA VAL A 106 3.14 -0.58 0.65
C VAL A 106 3.83 0.53 -0.13
N MET A 107 3.05 1.37 -0.81
CA MET A 107 3.52 2.55 -1.53
C MET A 107 2.88 3.79 -0.93
N VAL A 108 3.70 4.73 -0.50
CA VAL A 108 3.26 5.97 0.14
C VAL A 108 3.80 7.15 -0.64
N PRO A 109 3.00 7.82 -1.49
CA PRO A 109 3.42 9.03 -2.20
C PRO A 109 3.31 10.27 -1.31
N ASP A 110 4.16 11.25 -1.56
CA ASP A 110 3.81 12.64 -1.33
C ASP A 110 2.91 13.07 -2.50
N LEU A 111 1.65 13.40 -2.24
CA LEU A 111 0.75 13.93 -3.27
C LEU A 111 1.28 15.28 -3.80
N ARG A 112 0.97 15.63 -5.04
CA ARG A 112 1.41 16.91 -5.66
C ARG A 112 1.20 18.11 -4.73
N GLY A 113 2.16 19.01 -4.68
CA GLY A 113 2.16 20.18 -3.80
C GLY A 113 2.50 19.88 -2.34
N HIS A 114 2.84 18.63 -1.99
CA HIS A 114 3.18 18.21 -0.63
C HIS A 114 4.56 17.58 -0.56
N GLY A 115 5.15 17.62 0.62
CA GLY A 115 6.44 17.01 0.91
C GLY A 115 7.49 17.35 -0.14
N ASP A 116 8.08 16.32 -0.75
CA ASP A 116 9.10 16.46 -1.78
C ASP A 116 8.51 16.48 -3.22
N SER A 117 7.17 16.40 -3.38
CA SER A 117 6.44 16.46 -4.66
C SER A 117 5.87 17.86 -4.95
N ASN A 118 6.64 18.89 -4.63
CA ASN A 118 6.22 20.29 -4.68
C ASN A 118 6.69 21.04 -5.94
N LYS A 119 7.19 20.33 -6.96
CA LYS A 119 7.70 20.93 -8.20
C LYS A 119 7.15 20.23 -9.42
N VAL A 120 6.98 20.97 -10.50
CA VAL A 120 6.64 20.44 -11.82
C VAL A 120 7.64 20.96 -12.86
N THR A 121 8.05 20.10 -13.79
CA THR A 121 8.86 20.49 -14.93
C THR A 121 7.94 20.78 -16.10
N LEU A 122 7.96 22.01 -16.58
CA LEU A 122 7.17 22.46 -17.73
C LEU A 122 7.78 21.94 -19.05
N PRO A 123 7.02 21.91 -20.16
CA PRO A 123 7.51 21.45 -21.46
C PRO A 123 8.71 22.25 -22.00
N ASN A 124 8.90 23.49 -21.55
CA ASN A 124 10.05 24.33 -21.90
C ASN A 124 11.31 24.00 -21.04
N GLY A 125 11.25 23.02 -20.14
CA GLY A 125 12.34 22.63 -19.23
C GLY A 125 12.45 23.46 -17.96
N GLU A 126 11.61 24.47 -17.78
CA GLU A 126 11.58 25.24 -16.53
C GLU A 126 10.92 24.46 -15.40
N THR A 127 11.47 24.58 -14.20
CA THR A 127 10.88 24.00 -12.99
C THR A 127 10.09 25.06 -12.23
N LYS A 128 8.84 24.76 -11.92
CA LYS A 128 7.94 25.63 -11.16
C LYS A 128 7.49 24.95 -9.87
N ASP A 129 7.39 25.73 -8.79
CA ASP A 129 6.82 25.26 -7.53
C ASP A 129 5.31 25.12 -7.65
N ILE A 130 4.78 24.04 -7.03
CA ILE A 130 3.35 23.81 -6.88
C ILE A 130 2.94 24.40 -5.54
N GLU A 131 2.25 25.54 -5.57
CA GLU A 131 1.80 26.25 -4.37
C GLU A 131 0.53 25.60 -3.82
N ARG A 132 0.68 24.69 -2.85
CA ARG A 132 -0.41 23.94 -2.23
C ARG A 132 -1.58 24.80 -1.80
N ASP A 133 -1.31 25.94 -1.17
CA ASP A 133 -2.37 26.78 -0.59
C ASP A 133 -3.25 27.45 -1.66
N ARG A 134 -2.73 27.60 -2.87
CA ARG A 134 -3.44 28.10 -4.04
C ARG A 134 -4.18 27.05 -4.86
N MET A 135 -4.02 25.77 -4.50
CA MET A 135 -4.70 24.69 -5.21
C MET A 135 -6.22 24.80 -5.07
N ARG A 136 -6.89 24.61 -6.19
CA ARG A 136 -8.37 24.58 -6.34
C ARG A 136 -8.83 23.14 -6.55
N SER A 137 -10.14 22.94 -6.61
CA SER A 137 -10.76 21.63 -6.85
C SER A 137 -10.21 20.90 -8.09
N THR A 138 -9.89 21.63 -9.16
CA THR A 138 -9.29 21.07 -10.38
C THR A 138 -7.89 20.53 -10.14
N ASP A 139 -7.10 21.21 -9.32
CA ASP A 139 -5.74 20.81 -8.98
C ASP A 139 -5.76 19.59 -8.06
N LEU A 140 -6.73 19.54 -7.13
CA LEU A 140 -6.99 18.37 -6.27
C LEU A 140 -7.43 17.15 -7.11
N ALA A 141 -8.26 17.36 -8.14
CA ALA A 141 -8.62 16.30 -9.08
C ALA A 141 -7.39 15.75 -9.84
N GLY A 142 -6.37 16.59 -10.05
CA GLY A 142 -5.08 16.17 -10.62
C GLY A 142 -4.34 15.14 -9.79
N MET A 143 -4.61 15.03 -8.47
CA MET A 143 -4.03 13.98 -7.61
C MET A 143 -4.42 12.56 -8.04
N LEU A 144 -5.46 12.39 -8.85
CA LEU A 144 -5.77 11.09 -9.46
C LEU A 144 -4.66 10.62 -10.41
N LEU A 145 -3.96 11.54 -11.07
CA LEU A 145 -2.81 11.23 -11.93
C LEU A 145 -1.60 10.78 -11.12
N ASP A 146 -1.45 11.29 -9.89
CA ASP A 146 -0.40 10.86 -8.96
C ASP A 146 -0.61 9.40 -8.57
N VAL A 147 -1.86 9.05 -8.21
CA VAL A 147 -2.20 7.66 -7.84
C VAL A 147 -2.09 6.71 -9.04
N GLU A 148 -2.42 7.18 -10.26
CA GLU A 148 -2.24 6.38 -11.48
C GLU A 148 -0.76 6.10 -11.76
N ALA A 149 0.13 7.08 -11.55
CA ALA A 149 1.57 6.89 -11.67
C ALA A 149 2.11 5.90 -10.62
N VAL A 150 1.63 5.99 -9.38
CA VAL A 150 1.93 5.02 -8.31
C VAL A 150 1.47 3.61 -8.69
N LYS A 151 0.23 3.48 -9.23
CA LYS A 151 -0.28 2.19 -9.70
C LYS A 151 0.57 1.62 -10.82
N LYS A 152 1.05 2.44 -11.76
CA LYS A 152 1.92 1.98 -12.86
C LYS A 152 3.19 1.33 -12.31
N PHE A 153 3.82 1.90 -11.30
CA PHE A 153 4.96 1.27 -10.62
C PHE A 153 4.60 -0.08 -10.00
N LEU A 154 3.47 -0.15 -9.27
CA LEU A 154 3.00 -1.42 -8.69
C LEU A 154 2.64 -2.45 -9.77
N PHE A 155 2.20 -2.01 -10.92
CA PHE A 155 1.92 -2.87 -12.07
C PHE A 155 3.22 -3.50 -12.63
N GLU A 156 4.32 -2.76 -12.67
CA GLU A 156 5.64 -3.28 -13.06
C GLU A 156 6.12 -4.33 -12.05
N LYS A 157 5.92 -4.08 -10.74
CA LYS A 157 6.20 -5.03 -9.65
C LYS A 157 5.33 -6.29 -9.74
N ASN A 158 4.06 -6.15 -10.11
CA ASN A 158 3.20 -7.30 -10.39
C ASN A 158 3.77 -8.18 -11.52
N ASN A 159 4.19 -7.57 -12.62
CA ASN A 159 4.73 -8.31 -13.76
C ASN A 159 6.09 -8.96 -13.47
N ALA A 160 6.85 -8.42 -12.53
CA ALA A 160 8.04 -9.05 -11.97
C ALA A 160 7.72 -10.22 -10.99
N GLY A 161 6.44 -10.44 -10.67
CA GLY A 161 6.01 -11.48 -9.74
C GLY A 161 6.25 -11.16 -8.27
N GLU A 162 6.44 -9.87 -7.94
CA GLU A 162 6.75 -9.41 -6.58
C GLU A 162 5.50 -9.11 -5.74
N LEU A 163 4.37 -8.87 -6.39
CA LEU A 163 3.06 -8.64 -5.76
C LEU A 163 1.90 -9.05 -6.67
N ASN A 164 0.67 -9.01 -6.14
CA ASN A 164 -0.55 -9.29 -6.89
C ASN A 164 -1.43 -8.05 -6.98
N ILE A 165 -1.40 -7.35 -8.12
CA ILE A 165 -2.18 -6.11 -8.34
C ILE A 165 -3.70 -6.35 -8.29
N GLU A 166 -4.16 -7.59 -8.48
CA GLU A 166 -5.58 -7.96 -8.38
C GLU A 166 -6.12 -7.84 -6.94
N LEU A 167 -5.24 -7.66 -5.95
CA LEU A 167 -5.57 -7.51 -4.52
C LEU A 167 -5.39 -6.05 -4.03
N LEU A 168 -5.35 -5.06 -4.92
CA LEU A 168 -5.00 -3.69 -4.56
C LEU A 168 -5.92 -3.11 -3.48
N CYS A 169 -5.31 -2.62 -2.39
CA CYS A 169 -5.95 -1.81 -1.35
C CYS A 169 -5.52 -0.34 -1.49
N VAL A 170 -6.45 0.59 -1.32
CA VAL A 170 -6.12 2.01 -1.25
C VAL A 170 -6.61 2.58 0.07
N GLY A 171 -5.68 3.15 0.83
CA GLY A 171 -5.99 3.87 2.07
C GLY A 171 -5.77 5.37 1.90
N GLY A 172 -6.56 6.17 2.62
CA GLY A 172 -6.37 7.61 2.64
C GLY A 172 -6.85 8.24 3.93
N ALA A 173 -6.19 9.33 4.34
CA ALA A 173 -6.56 10.14 5.48
C ALA A 173 -7.05 11.52 5.01
N ASP A 174 -8.13 12.04 5.61
CA ASP A 174 -8.69 13.36 5.31
C ASP A 174 -8.91 13.55 3.78
N VAL A 175 -8.25 14.53 3.15
CA VAL A 175 -8.31 14.73 1.69
C VAL A 175 -7.79 13.51 0.92
N GLY A 176 -6.83 12.77 1.46
CA GLY A 176 -6.37 11.51 0.87
C GLY A 176 -7.46 10.46 0.77
N ALA A 177 -8.44 10.46 1.69
CA ALA A 177 -9.61 9.60 1.60
C ALA A 177 -10.53 10.01 0.44
N ILE A 178 -10.69 11.33 0.18
CA ILE A 178 -11.44 11.83 -0.99
C ILE A 178 -10.76 11.35 -2.27
N VAL A 179 -9.43 11.48 -2.36
CA VAL A 179 -8.65 11.03 -3.53
C VAL A 179 -8.79 9.51 -3.71
N ALA A 180 -8.66 8.72 -2.62
CA ALA A 180 -8.76 7.26 -2.66
C ALA A 180 -10.11 6.79 -3.23
N VAL A 181 -11.23 7.36 -2.78
CA VAL A 181 -12.58 6.99 -3.24
C VAL A 181 -12.79 7.40 -4.71
N ASN A 182 -12.38 8.63 -5.08
CA ASN A 182 -12.51 9.10 -6.47
C ASN A 182 -11.64 8.26 -7.42
N TRP A 183 -10.41 7.94 -7.02
CA TRP A 183 -9.52 7.13 -7.84
C TRP A 183 -10.02 5.68 -7.97
N ALA A 184 -10.56 5.09 -6.89
CA ALA A 184 -11.17 3.76 -6.97
C ALA A 184 -12.36 3.73 -7.94
N ALA A 185 -13.21 4.77 -7.94
CA ALA A 185 -14.28 4.91 -8.92
C ALA A 185 -13.74 5.02 -10.35
N TYR A 186 -12.68 5.81 -10.55
CA TYR A 186 -11.99 5.93 -11.83
C TYR A 186 -11.42 4.58 -12.30
N ASP A 187 -10.69 3.85 -11.45
CA ASP A 187 -10.12 2.53 -11.74
C ASP A 187 -11.19 1.53 -12.22
N TRP A 188 -12.36 1.54 -11.59
CA TRP A 188 -13.47 0.67 -11.96
C TRP A 188 -14.29 1.15 -13.16
N SER A 189 -14.22 2.44 -13.49
CA SER A 189 -14.88 3.03 -14.66
C SER A 189 -14.08 2.81 -15.96
N ARG A 190 -12.83 2.32 -15.88
CA ARG A 190 -12.00 2.06 -17.05
C ARG A 190 -12.67 1.08 -17.99
N ARG A 191 -12.67 1.40 -19.28
CA ARG A 191 -13.24 0.55 -20.33
C ARG A 191 -12.50 -0.80 -20.36
N GLN A 192 -13.24 -1.88 -20.34
CA GLN A 192 -12.65 -3.22 -20.52
C GLN A 192 -12.38 -3.44 -22.01
N LEU A 193 -11.17 -3.88 -22.32
CA LEU A 193 -10.74 -4.21 -23.67
C LEU A 193 -10.55 -5.73 -23.78
N PRO A 194 -10.89 -6.35 -24.93
CA PRO A 194 -10.76 -7.80 -25.09
C PRO A 194 -9.32 -8.31 -24.92
N ALA A 195 -8.33 -7.48 -25.30
CA ALA A 195 -6.92 -7.87 -25.31
C ALA A 195 -6.23 -7.73 -23.95
N PHE A 196 -6.71 -6.84 -23.07
CA PHE A 196 -6.09 -6.58 -21.77
C PHE A 196 -7.03 -5.87 -20.80
N LYS A 197 -6.83 -6.15 -19.52
CA LYS A 197 -7.54 -5.53 -18.40
C LYS A 197 -6.93 -4.16 -18.08
N GLN A 198 -7.72 -3.09 -18.07
CA GLN A 198 -7.25 -1.72 -17.83
C GLN A 198 -7.41 -1.21 -16.41
N GLY A 199 -8.20 -1.79 -15.59
CA GLY A 199 -8.53 -1.33 -14.25
C GLY A 199 -9.25 -2.42 -13.48
N ARG A 200 -10.12 -2.03 -12.54
CA ARG A 200 -10.84 -2.93 -11.64
C ARG A 200 -9.88 -3.70 -10.71
N ASP A 201 -8.82 -3.04 -10.31
CA ASP A 201 -7.77 -3.63 -9.48
C ASP A 201 -8.03 -3.38 -7.99
N VAL A 202 -8.62 -2.22 -7.64
CA VAL A 202 -9.01 -1.92 -6.25
C VAL A 202 -10.05 -2.91 -5.75
N LYS A 203 -9.78 -3.53 -4.58
CA LYS A 203 -10.72 -4.43 -3.91
C LYS A 203 -11.11 -3.95 -2.51
N ALA A 204 -10.26 -3.12 -1.89
CA ALA A 204 -10.54 -2.60 -0.56
C ALA A 204 -10.16 -1.13 -0.45
N LEU A 205 -10.90 -0.40 0.41
CA LEU A 205 -10.63 0.98 0.80
C LEU A 205 -10.49 1.08 2.32
N VAL A 206 -9.50 1.86 2.79
CA VAL A 206 -9.34 2.23 4.20
C VAL A 206 -9.41 3.76 4.30
N LEU A 207 -10.50 4.28 4.85
CA LEU A 207 -10.80 5.70 4.91
C LEU A 207 -10.66 6.19 6.36
N VAL A 208 -9.67 7.04 6.62
CA VAL A 208 -9.40 7.59 7.94
C VAL A 208 -9.84 9.03 7.97
N SER A 209 -10.77 9.34 8.88
CA SER A 209 -11.38 10.67 9.00
C SER A 209 -11.87 11.24 7.66
N PRO A 210 -12.66 10.47 6.88
CA PRO A 210 -13.07 10.91 5.56
C PRO A 210 -13.99 12.12 5.63
N GLU A 211 -13.68 13.16 4.87
CA GLU A 211 -14.51 14.33 4.64
C GLU A 211 -15.36 14.15 3.36
N ALA A 212 -16.56 14.73 3.34
CA ALA A 212 -17.41 14.67 2.15
C ALA A 212 -16.84 15.51 1.00
N SER A 213 -16.15 16.61 1.32
CA SER A 213 -15.49 17.47 0.34
C SER A 213 -14.43 18.35 0.97
N PHE A 214 -13.41 18.70 0.19
CA PHE A 214 -12.38 19.63 0.56
C PHE A 214 -12.10 20.61 -0.58
N LYS A 215 -12.13 21.93 -0.33
CA LYS A 215 -11.95 22.99 -1.35
C LYS A 215 -12.79 22.76 -2.63
N GLY A 216 -14.02 22.25 -2.49
CA GLY A 216 -14.91 21.95 -3.61
C GLY A 216 -14.62 20.63 -4.35
N TYR A 217 -13.58 19.90 -3.99
CA TYR A 217 -13.35 18.54 -4.47
C TYR A 217 -14.09 17.54 -3.55
N SER A 218 -15.01 16.77 -4.11
CA SER A 218 -15.94 15.94 -3.35
C SER A 218 -15.85 14.46 -3.72
N LEU A 219 -16.06 13.59 -2.74
CA LEU A 219 -16.22 12.15 -2.95
C LEU A 219 -17.68 11.73 -3.27
N THR A 220 -18.62 12.67 -3.21
CA THR A 220 -20.07 12.36 -3.30
C THR A 220 -20.45 11.63 -4.59
N THR A 221 -19.90 12.05 -5.72
CA THR A 221 -20.16 11.41 -7.03
C THR A 221 -19.56 10.01 -7.07
N ALA A 222 -18.34 9.84 -6.58
CA ALA A 222 -17.66 8.54 -6.55
C ALA A 222 -18.39 7.54 -5.63
N LEU A 223 -18.94 7.99 -4.50
CA LEU A 223 -19.78 7.16 -3.63
C LEU A 223 -21.06 6.63 -4.31
N ASN A 224 -21.46 7.19 -5.45
CA ASN A 224 -22.59 6.67 -6.24
C ASN A 224 -22.16 5.54 -7.18
N HIS A 225 -20.86 5.29 -7.33
CA HIS A 225 -20.39 4.22 -8.20
C HIS A 225 -20.83 2.86 -7.64
N PRO A 226 -21.52 2.00 -8.43
CA PRO A 226 -22.12 0.75 -7.93
C PRO A 226 -21.11 -0.18 -7.22
N VAL A 227 -19.88 -0.19 -7.69
CA VAL A 227 -18.82 -1.02 -7.11
C VAL A 227 -18.41 -0.54 -5.71
N ILE A 228 -18.30 0.77 -5.50
CA ILE A 228 -18.01 1.32 -4.17
C ILE A 228 -19.18 1.06 -3.22
N GLN A 229 -20.39 1.16 -3.72
CA GLN A 229 -21.61 0.94 -2.93
C GLN A 229 -21.76 -0.51 -2.47
N LYS A 230 -21.43 -1.50 -3.33
CA LYS A 230 -21.83 -2.90 -3.10
C LYS A 230 -20.69 -3.92 -3.10
N THR A 231 -19.56 -3.62 -3.76
CA THR A 231 -18.57 -4.66 -4.07
C THR A 231 -17.27 -4.49 -3.28
N LEU A 232 -16.74 -3.26 -3.19
CA LEU A 232 -15.48 -3.05 -2.49
C LEU A 232 -15.66 -3.22 -0.98
N SER A 233 -14.70 -3.87 -0.35
CA SER A 233 -14.61 -3.84 1.12
C SER A 233 -14.16 -2.45 1.56
N VAL A 234 -14.87 -1.85 2.52
CA VAL A 234 -14.58 -0.48 3.00
C VAL A 234 -14.45 -0.46 4.52
N MET A 235 -13.34 0.05 5.01
CA MET A 235 -13.14 0.37 6.42
C MET A 235 -13.16 1.88 6.59
N ILE A 236 -13.93 2.39 7.54
CA ILE A 236 -13.97 3.79 7.94
C ILE A 236 -13.53 3.89 9.38
N ILE A 237 -12.55 4.77 9.65
CA ILE A 237 -12.01 5.04 10.99
C ILE A 237 -12.12 6.54 11.26
N VAL A 238 -12.66 6.92 12.42
CA VAL A 238 -12.80 8.35 12.81
C VAL A 238 -12.77 8.50 14.33
N GLY A 239 -12.12 9.53 14.83
CA GLY A 239 -12.19 9.89 16.25
C GLY A 239 -13.59 10.40 16.61
N GLU A 240 -14.29 9.75 17.55
CA GLU A 240 -15.71 10.02 17.86
C GLU A 240 -15.91 11.35 18.58
N ASP A 241 -14.93 11.82 19.32
CA ASP A 241 -15.06 13.05 20.13
C ASP A 241 -14.97 14.34 19.30
N ASP A 242 -14.43 14.27 18.06
CA ASP A 242 -14.60 15.33 17.08
C ASP A 242 -15.97 15.19 16.41
N ARG A 243 -16.93 15.97 16.89
CA ARG A 243 -18.33 15.89 16.44
C ARG A 243 -18.52 16.20 14.95
N SER A 244 -17.64 17.02 14.36
CA SER A 244 -17.74 17.36 12.94
C SER A 244 -17.28 16.20 12.09
N ALA A 245 -16.06 15.72 12.31
CA ALA A 245 -15.50 14.58 11.61
C ALA A 245 -16.35 13.31 11.79
N ALA A 246 -16.81 13.03 13.02
CA ALA A 246 -17.69 11.90 13.30
C ALA A 246 -19.01 11.96 12.56
N ARG A 247 -19.61 13.15 12.38
CA ARG A 247 -20.85 13.33 11.63
C ARG A 247 -20.64 13.07 10.13
N GLU A 248 -19.56 13.57 9.56
CA GLU A 248 -19.23 13.36 8.15
C GLU A 248 -18.97 11.88 7.86
N ALA A 249 -18.09 11.25 8.64
CA ALA A 249 -17.80 9.83 8.52
C ALA A 249 -19.05 8.96 8.69
N LYS A 250 -19.94 9.29 9.66
CA LYS A 250 -21.22 8.61 9.85
C LYS A 250 -22.12 8.75 8.65
N THR A 251 -22.17 9.93 8.02
CA THR A 251 -23.00 10.17 6.82
C THR A 251 -22.51 9.30 5.66
N ILE A 252 -21.19 9.23 5.44
CA ILE A 252 -20.58 8.38 4.43
C ILE A 252 -20.89 6.90 4.73
N HIS A 253 -20.64 6.44 5.96
CA HIS A 253 -20.95 5.08 6.40
C HIS A 253 -22.39 4.70 6.15
N SER A 254 -23.34 5.50 6.67
CA SER A 254 -24.78 5.21 6.56
C SER A 254 -25.30 5.21 5.11
N ARG A 255 -24.63 5.95 4.21
CA ARG A 255 -24.93 5.91 2.78
C ARG A 255 -24.53 4.56 2.17
N LEU A 256 -23.35 4.04 2.52
CA LEU A 256 -22.86 2.74 2.05
C LEU A 256 -23.64 1.59 2.69
N GLU A 257 -23.94 1.68 3.99
CA GLU A 257 -24.65 0.65 4.74
C GLU A 257 -26.04 0.34 4.17
N ARG A 258 -26.79 1.38 3.80
CA ARG A 258 -28.16 1.23 3.24
C ARG A 258 -28.22 0.46 1.92
N LEU A 259 -27.09 0.29 1.23
CA LEU A 259 -27.00 -0.31 -0.09
C LEU A 259 -26.33 -1.68 -0.07
N ARG A 260 -25.96 -2.15 1.13
CA ARG A 260 -25.30 -3.44 1.36
C ARG A 260 -26.19 -4.38 2.13
N ASP A 261 -26.08 -5.65 1.83
CA ASP A 261 -26.75 -6.69 2.60
C ASP A 261 -26.06 -6.85 3.96
N ALA A 262 -26.83 -7.11 5.00
CA ALA A 262 -26.27 -7.40 6.31
C ALA A 262 -25.47 -8.73 6.26
N PRO A 263 -24.24 -8.76 6.76
CA PRO A 263 -23.46 -9.99 6.75
C PRO A 263 -24.07 -11.02 7.73
N THR A 264 -23.98 -12.29 7.37
CA THR A 264 -24.42 -13.40 8.25
C THR A 264 -23.50 -13.50 9.47
N ASP A 265 -22.19 -13.32 9.29
CA ASP A 265 -21.21 -13.21 10.38
C ASP A 265 -20.63 -11.78 10.36
N PRO A 266 -20.57 -11.07 11.50
CA PRO A 266 -19.93 -9.75 11.58
C PRO A 266 -18.48 -9.73 11.08
N LYS A 267 -17.77 -10.87 11.16
CA LYS A 267 -16.42 -11.02 10.61
C LYS A 267 -16.38 -10.94 9.09
N ASP A 268 -17.51 -11.20 8.42
CA ASP A 268 -17.64 -11.13 6.96
C ASP A 268 -18.17 -9.79 6.45
N ALA A 269 -18.35 -8.82 7.34
CA ALA A 269 -18.80 -7.48 6.96
C ALA A 269 -17.83 -6.79 6.00
N ASP A 270 -18.28 -6.49 4.79
CA ASP A 270 -17.51 -5.72 3.80
C ASP A 270 -17.54 -4.20 4.08
N LEU A 271 -18.26 -3.76 5.07
CA LEU A 271 -18.27 -2.39 5.58
C LEU A 271 -17.96 -2.42 7.08
N VAL A 272 -16.83 -1.84 7.46
CA VAL A 272 -16.35 -1.78 8.84
C VAL A 272 -16.29 -0.32 9.29
N TYR A 273 -16.83 -0.02 10.47
CA TYR A 273 -16.82 1.32 11.06
C TYR A 273 -16.22 1.31 12.45
N ILE A 274 -15.08 1.98 12.60
CA ILE A 274 -14.30 2.06 13.85
C ILE A 274 -14.26 3.50 14.32
N LYS A 275 -14.66 3.73 15.57
CA LYS A 275 -14.77 5.07 16.13
C LYS A 275 -14.29 5.10 17.58
N PRO A 276 -12.96 5.20 17.79
CA PRO A 276 -12.39 5.32 19.13
C PRO A 276 -12.73 6.68 19.75
N ASN A 277 -12.83 6.71 21.08
CA ASN A 277 -13.09 7.92 21.86
C ASN A 277 -11.85 8.79 21.91
N THR A 278 -11.72 9.69 20.95
CA THR A 278 -10.62 10.66 20.84
C THR A 278 -11.02 11.78 19.88
N THR A 279 -10.43 12.95 20.04
CA THR A 279 -10.56 14.09 19.12
C THR A 279 -9.58 14.03 17.95
N LEU A 280 -8.58 13.13 18.01
CA LEU A 280 -7.55 13.01 16.96
C LEU A 280 -8.15 12.48 15.66
N GLN A 281 -7.64 12.98 14.54
CA GLN A 281 -8.11 12.65 13.19
C GLN A 281 -6.94 12.34 12.26
N GLY A 282 -7.25 11.84 11.08
CA GLY A 282 -6.28 11.59 10.02
C GLY A 282 -5.14 10.65 10.46
N THR A 283 -3.94 10.94 10.01
CA THR A 283 -2.75 10.12 10.34
C THR A 283 -2.38 10.18 11.83
N GLN A 284 -2.73 11.26 12.54
CA GLN A 284 -2.54 11.36 13.98
C GLN A 284 -3.37 10.31 14.72
N LEU A 285 -4.60 10.07 14.28
CA LEU A 285 -5.47 9.04 14.86
C LEU A 285 -4.87 7.63 14.74
N ILE A 286 -4.29 7.29 13.59
CA ILE A 286 -3.67 5.96 13.37
C ILE A 286 -2.43 5.76 14.25
N ASN A 287 -1.71 6.84 14.54
CA ASN A 287 -0.44 6.81 15.27
C ASN A 287 -0.60 6.97 16.78
N VAL A 288 -1.83 7.00 17.31
CA VAL A 288 -2.07 7.11 18.77
C VAL A 288 -1.52 5.89 19.50
N PRO A 289 -0.61 6.09 20.46
CA PRO A 289 -0.15 5.01 21.32
C PRO A 289 -1.31 4.40 22.11
N GLY A 290 -1.37 3.07 22.15
CA GLY A 290 -2.40 2.34 22.92
C GLY A 290 -3.72 2.09 22.18
N LEU A 291 -3.94 2.70 21.01
CA LEU A 291 -5.06 2.31 20.13
C LEU A 291 -4.55 1.33 19.07
N PRO A 292 -5.11 0.11 18.97
CA PRO A 292 -4.63 -0.93 18.06
C PRO A 292 -5.13 -0.73 16.62
N LEU A 293 -5.22 0.52 16.14
CA LEU A 293 -5.82 0.85 14.84
C LEU A 293 -5.01 0.28 13.67
N ARG A 294 -3.68 0.26 13.79
CA ARG A 294 -2.80 -0.36 12.79
C ARG A 294 -3.06 -1.86 12.67
N ASP A 295 -3.31 -2.52 13.79
CA ASP A 295 -3.64 -3.96 13.82
C ASP A 295 -5.03 -4.22 13.25
N TYR A 296 -6.01 -3.35 13.51
CA TYR A 296 -7.34 -3.45 12.90
C TYR A 296 -7.29 -3.28 11.39
N ILE A 297 -6.47 -2.34 10.88
CA ILE A 297 -6.24 -2.19 9.43
C ILE A 297 -5.58 -3.45 8.86
N GLY A 298 -4.53 -3.96 9.49
CA GLY A 298 -3.88 -5.21 9.07
C GLY A 298 -4.84 -6.41 9.09
N PHE A 299 -5.66 -6.54 10.12
CA PHE A 299 -6.68 -7.59 10.21
C PHE A 299 -7.74 -7.45 9.12
N PHE A 300 -8.20 -6.24 8.82
CA PHE A 300 -9.14 -5.99 7.74
C PHE A 300 -8.57 -6.43 6.39
N ILE A 301 -7.33 -6.07 6.09
CA ILE A 301 -6.65 -6.49 4.85
C ILE A 301 -6.53 -8.01 4.78
N GLU A 302 -6.16 -8.66 5.89
CA GLU A 302 -6.10 -10.12 5.97
C GLU A 302 -7.44 -10.77 5.65
N GLN A 303 -8.52 -10.30 6.28
CA GLN A 303 -9.84 -10.89 6.10
C GLN A 303 -10.43 -10.63 4.70
N ARG A 304 -10.18 -9.44 4.11
CA ARG A 304 -10.84 -9.00 2.88
C ARG A 304 -10.05 -9.29 1.62
N LEU A 305 -8.74 -9.43 1.72
CA LEU A 305 -7.88 -9.61 0.55
C LEU A 305 -7.09 -10.93 0.63
N VAL A 306 -6.35 -11.15 1.72
CA VAL A 306 -5.49 -12.35 1.79
C VAL A 306 -6.33 -13.63 1.79
N ARG A 307 -7.36 -13.71 2.62
CA ARG A 307 -8.25 -14.90 2.68
C ARG A 307 -9.11 -15.09 1.44
N LYS A 308 -9.37 -14.02 0.70
CA LYS A 308 -10.11 -14.05 -0.56
C LYS A 308 -9.19 -14.06 -1.78
N SER A 309 -7.89 -14.30 -1.63
CA SER A 309 -6.92 -14.26 -2.73
C SER A 309 -7.23 -15.25 -3.86
N SER A 310 -7.89 -16.37 -3.56
CA SER A 310 -8.35 -17.32 -4.58
C SER A 310 -9.42 -16.75 -5.52
N GLU A 311 -10.18 -15.73 -5.08
CA GLU A 311 -11.17 -15.01 -5.92
C GLU A 311 -10.48 -14.02 -6.88
N PHE A 312 -9.24 -13.64 -6.59
CA PHE A 312 -8.44 -12.65 -7.32
C PHE A 312 -7.06 -13.24 -7.69
N PRO A 313 -7.02 -14.28 -8.54
CA PRO A 313 -5.79 -14.95 -8.89
C PRO A 313 -4.82 -13.99 -9.58
N TRP A 314 -3.54 -14.13 -9.27
CA TRP A 314 -2.49 -13.35 -9.91
C TRP A 314 -2.50 -13.59 -11.43
N THR A 315 -2.39 -12.50 -12.18
CA THR A 315 -2.24 -12.54 -13.63
C THR A 315 -1.11 -11.64 -14.08
N GLN A 316 -0.35 -12.09 -15.06
CA GLN A 316 0.57 -11.19 -15.75
C GLN A 316 -0.26 -10.22 -16.60
N ARG A 317 0.03 -8.95 -16.47
CA ARG A 317 -0.74 -7.87 -17.10
C ARG A 317 0.02 -7.29 -18.28
N THR A 318 -0.64 -7.21 -19.43
CA THR A 318 -0.10 -6.46 -20.57
C THR A 318 -0.54 -5.01 -20.46
N SER A 319 0.40 -4.08 -20.61
CA SER A 319 0.09 -2.65 -20.73
C SER A 319 -0.20 -2.33 -22.19
N PRO A 320 -1.19 -1.48 -22.50
CA PRO A 320 -1.19 -0.79 -23.76
C PRO A 320 0.09 0.06 -23.82
N LEU A 321 0.83 -0.08 -24.89
CA LEU A 321 2.00 0.76 -25.21
C LEU A 321 1.59 2.23 -25.34
#